data_046d48a9fbd9f12f661589892c3ef9f1
#
_entry.id   046d48a9fbd9f12f661589892c3ef9f1
#
_cell.length_a   1.000
_cell.length_b   1.000
_cell.length_c   1.000
_cell.angle_alpha   90.00
_cell.angle_beta   90.00
_cell.angle_gamma   90.00
#
_symmetry.space_group_name_H-M   'P 1'
#
loop_
_entity.id
_entity.type
_entity.pdbx_description
1 polymer ?
#
loop_
_entity_poly.entity_id
_entity_poly.type
_entity_poly.pdbx_seq_one_letter_code
_entity_poly.pdbx_strand_id
1 'polypeptide(L)'
;EKALEIGKNKRTTEDQMQRIAEIPFDSTRKMMTTIHKKGNKYIVITKGAPDVLIEKCENINKAEIKKQNLEMANKALRVIAVGYKEITTLPNKITSENTETNLKYLGLIGMIDPAREGVKEAVKTCKKAGIKTVMITGDHIQTAKAIAKELEIMGKYDKAITGQELDKMSQKELEKNIKEYSVFARVTPEHKVRIVK
;
A
#
# COMPACT_ATOMS: atom_id res chain seq x y z
N GLU A 1 14.60 2.67 -7.57
CA GLU A 1 15.69 3.27 -8.38
C GLU A 1 15.39 3.17 -9.89
N LYS A 2 15.05 2.03 -10.47
CA LYS A 2 14.74 1.91 -11.92
C LYS A 2 13.54 2.75 -12.40
N ALA A 3 12.55 3.04 -11.56
CA ALA A 3 11.45 3.93 -11.91
C ALA A 3 11.89 5.40 -12.06
N LEU A 4 13.04 5.77 -11.51
CA LEU A 4 13.64 7.09 -11.62
C LEU A 4 14.46 7.27 -12.92
N GLU A 5 14.86 6.19 -13.58
CA GLU A 5 15.57 6.25 -14.87
C GLU A 5 14.65 6.57 -16.06
N ILE A 6 13.34 6.35 -15.93
CA ILE A 6 12.34 6.64 -16.96
C ILE A 6 11.88 8.11 -16.92
N GLY A 7 12.12 8.80 -15.83
CA GLY A 7 11.78 10.22 -15.64
C GLY A 7 12.96 11.14 -15.92
N LYS A 8 12.65 12.42 -16.19
CA LYS A 8 13.66 13.49 -16.20
C LYS A 8 14.51 13.43 -14.95
N ASN A 9 15.80 13.72 -15.06
CA ASN A 9 16.75 13.69 -13.96
C ASN A 9 16.15 14.36 -12.70
N LYS A 10 16.11 13.62 -11.59
CA LYS A 10 15.54 14.05 -10.31
C LYS A 10 16.04 15.45 -9.90
N ARG A 11 17.36 15.71 -10.06
CA ARG A 11 17.97 17.01 -9.73
C ARG A 11 17.35 18.15 -10.53
N THR A 12 17.19 17.98 -11.85
CA THR A 12 16.60 19.01 -12.71
C THR A 12 15.15 19.32 -12.34
N THR A 13 14.40 18.34 -11.86
CA THR A 13 13.03 18.53 -11.40
C THR A 13 12.99 19.20 -10.01
N GLU A 14 13.89 18.85 -9.12
CA GLU A 14 14.03 19.48 -7.80
C GLU A 14 14.45 20.96 -7.91
N ASP A 15 15.33 21.31 -8.86
CA ASP A 15 15.73 22.68 -9.15
C ASP A 15 14.56 23.53 -9.67
N GLN A 16 13.68 22.92 -10.47
CA GLN A 16 12.51 23.60 -11.04
C GLN A 16 11.31 23.69 -10.09
N MET A 17 11.25 22.79 -9.10
CA MET A 17 10.11 22.66 -8.18
C MET A 17 10.62 22.41 -6.75
N GLN A 18 11.14 23.46 -6.11
CA GLN A 18 11.68 23.36 -4.76
C GLN A 18 10.63 22.85 -3.77
N ARG A 19 10.93 21.78 -3.05
CA ARG A 19 10.09 21.30 -1.96
C ARG A 19 10.19 22.27 -0.78
N ILE A 20 9.04 22.76 -0.34
CA ILE A 20 8.93 23.73 0.76
C ILE A 20 8.33 23.16 2.02
N ALA A 21 7.54 22.07 1.91
CA ALA A 21 6.93 21.39 3.05
C ALA A 21 6.65 19.92 2.73
N GLU A 22 6.50 19.15 3.79
CA GLU A 22 6.14 17.73 3.74
C GLU A 22 5.22 17.37 4.89
N ILE A 23 4.22 16.54 4.62
CA ILE A 23 3.48 15.76 5.61
C ILE A 23 3.98 14.33 5.48
N PRO A 24 4.78 13.81 6.43
CA PRO A 24 5.40 12.50 6.32
C PRO A 24 4.36 11.39 6.20
N PHE A 25 4.82 10.22 5.75
CA PHE A 25 3.98 9.04 5.71
C PHE A 25 3.50 8.67 7.12
N ASP A 26 2.22 8.41 7.23
CA ASP A 26 1.59 7.89 8.43
C ASP A 26 0.84 6.60 8.10
N SER A 27 1.06 5.56 8.91
CA SER A 27 0.51 4.21 8.67
C SER A 27 -1.01 4.12 8.85
N THR A 28 -1.59 4.98 9.68
CA THR A 28 -3.05 5.07 9.89
C THR A 28 -3.70 5.75 8.70
N ARG A 29 -3.14 6.89 8.28
CA ARG A 29 -3.58 7.68 7.14
C ARG A 29 -3.19 7.03 5.80
N LYS A 30 -2.12 6.23 5.76
CA LYS A 30 -1.57 5.54 4.57
C LYS A 30 -1.23 6.45 3.40
N MET A 31 -0.91 7.68 3.67
CA MET A 31 -0.57 8.71 2.69
C MET A 31 0.66 9.52 3.12
N MET A 32 1.25 10.18 2.15
CA MET A 32 2.34 11.14 2.29
C MET A 32 2.10 12.28 1.32
N THR A 33 2.38 13.51 1.73
CA THR A 33 2.19 14.69 0.91
C THR A 33 3.43 15.56 0.90
N THR A 34 3.77 16.09 -0.27
CA THR A 34 4.83 17.09 -0.44
C THR A 34 4.27 18.33 -1.11
N ILE A 35 4.79 19.49 -0.73
CA ILE A 35 4.38 20.79 -1.30
C ILE A 35 5.60 21.42 -1.95
N HIS A 36 5.42 21.83 -3.20
CA HIS A 36 6.48 22.38 -4.03
C HIS A 36 6.09 23.76 -4.55
N LYS A 37 7.06 24.69 -4.59
CA LYS A 37 6.89 25.99 -5.21
C LYS A 37 7.12 25.89 -6.72
N LYS A 38 6.19 26.45 -7.51
CA LYS A 38 6.30 26.54 -8.98
C LYS A 38 5.84 27.92 -9.43
N GLY A 39 6.78 28.83 -9.63
CA GLY A 39 6.49 30.22 -9.94
C GLY A 39 5.66 30.89 -8.82
N ASN A 40 4.50 31.44 -9.16
CA ASN A 40 3.58 32.11 -8.23
C ASN A 40 2.55 31.15 -7.59
N LYS A 41 2.68 29.84 -7.80
CA LYS A 41 1.76 28.83 -7.27
C LYS A 41 2.51 27.79 -6.46
N TYR A 42 1.75 26.98 -5.74
CA TYR A 42 2.23 25.80 -5.04
C TYR A 42 1.55 24.56 -5.59
N ILE A 43 2.32 23.51 -5.76
CA ILE A 43 1.82 22.19 -6.15
C ILE A 43 1.88 21.28 -4.92
N VAL A 44 0.74 20.78 -4.54
CA VAL A 44 0.58 19.75 -3.50
C VAL A 44 0.52 18.41 -4.20
N ILE A 45 1.42 17.49 -3.86
CA ILE A 45 1.45 16.13 -4.42
C ILE A 45 1.26 15.16 -3.27
N THR A 46 0.23 14.34 -3.37
CA THR A 46 -0.09 13.30 -2.39
C THR A 46 0.05 11.93 -3.04
N LYS A 47 0.76 11.03 -2.39
CA LYS A 47 0.83 9.61 -2.76
C LYS A 47 0.39 8.73 -1.59
N GLY A 48 -0.22 7.61 -1.89
CA GLY A 48 -0.66 6.69 -0.84
C GLY A 48 -1.40 5.46 -1.33
N ALA A 49 -2.03 4.77 -0.40
CA ALA A 49 -2.82 3.59 -0.71
C ALA A 49 -4.01 3.98 -1.60
N PRO A 50 -4.24 3.25 -2.72
CA PRO A 50 -5.31 3.60 -3.67
C PRO A 50 -6.70 3.69 -3.04
N ASP A 51 -7.02 2.76 -2.14
CA ASP A 51 -8.29 2.68 -1.40
C ASP A 51 -8.60 3.94 -0.57
N VAL A 52 -7.57 4.64 -0.12
CA VAL A 52 -7.70 5.87 0.68
C VAL A 52 -7.61 7.11 -0.18
N LEU A 53 -6.61 7.19 -1.06
CA LEU A 53 -6.32 8.40 -1.83
C LEU A 53 -7.45 8.74 -2.82
N ILE A 54 -8.06 7.74 -3.49
CA ILE A 54 -9.17 7.98 -4.43
C ILE A 54 -10.41 8.60 -3.76
N GLU A 55 -10.60 8.39 -2.46
CA GLU A 55 -11.70 9.03 -1.71
C GLU A 55 -11.44 10.53 -1.46
N LYS A 56 -10.18 10.97 -1.60
CA LYS A 56 -9.75 12.39 -1.50
C LYS A 56 -9.72 13.10 -2.85
N CYS A 57 -9.99 12.38 -3.95
CA CYS A 57 -9.98 12.92 -5.30
C CYS A 57 -11.39 13.29 -5.77
N GLU A 58 -11.46 14.35 -6.58
CA GLU A 58 -12.70 14.84 -7.17
C GLU A 58 -12.80 14.52 -8.66
N ASN A 59 -14.03 14.47 -9.17
CA ASN A 59 -14.34 14.32 -10.59
C ASN A 59 -13.70 13.09 -11.25
N ILE A 60 -13.72 11.95 -10.56
CA ILE A 60 -13.13 10.69 -11.04
C ILE A 60 -14.15 9.55 -11.07
N ASN A 61 -13.96 8.60 -11.97
CA ASN A 61 -14.66 7.33 -11.95
C ASN A 61 -13.98 6.37 -10.96
N LYS A 62 -14.41 6.44 -9.68
CA LYS A 62 -13.83 5.61 -8.61
C LYS A 62 -13.96 4.12 -8.89
N ALA A 63 -15.05 3.67 -9.51
CA ALA A 63 -15.27 2.26 -9.81
C ALA A 63 -14.24 1.72 -10.80
N GLU A 64 -13.96 2.48 -11.86
CA GLU A 64 -12.95 2.11 -12.86
C GLU A 64 -11.53 2.06 -12.26
N ILE A 65 -11.17 3.06 -11.43
CA ILE A 65 -9.87 3.08 -10.77
C ILE A 65 -9.72 1.91 -9.79
N LYS A 66 -10.79 1.57 -9.04
CA LYS A 66 -10.79 0.39 -8.14
C LYS A 66 -10.60 -0.91 -8.93
N LYS A 67 -11.21 -1.03 -10.11
CA LYS A 67 -11.01 -2.18 -11.00
C LYS A 67 -9.56 -2.27 -11.48
N GLN A 68 -8.98 -1.19 -11.99
CA GLN A 68 -7.58 -1.13 -12.42
C GLN A 68 -6.62 -1.48 -11.27
N ASN A 69 -6.86 -0.94 -10.07
CA ASN A 69 -6.08 -1.29 -8.88
C ASN A 69 -6.14 -2.79 -8.57
N LEU A 70 -7.33 -3.39 -8.67
CA LEU A 70 -7.50 -4.83 -8.45
C LEU A 70 -6.75 -5.66 -9.49
N GLU A 71 -6.80 -5.27 -10.76
CA GLU A 71 -6.08 -5.94 -11.86
C GLU A 71 -4.56 -5.89 -11.63
N MET A 72 -4.03 -4.74 -11.20
CA MET A 72 -2.61 -4.59 -10.86
C MET A 72 -2.23 -5.41 -9.63
N ALA A 73 -3.05 -5.40 -8.58
CA ALA A 73 -2.81 -6.17 -7.36
C ALA A 73 -2.85 -7.69 -7.61
N ASN A 74 -3.72 -8.15 -8.52
CA ASN A 74 -3.78 -9.57 -8.92
C ASN A 74 -2.50 -10.03 -9.68
N LYS A 75 -1.72 -9.09 -10.22
CA LYS A 75 -0.40 -9.34 -10.79
C LYS A 75 0.74 -9.20 -9.76
N ALA A 76 0.42 -9.32 -8.48
CA ALA A 76 1.35 -9.14 -7.35
C ALA A 76 2.03 -7.75 -7.30
N LEU A 77 1.46 -6.73 -7.97
CA LEU A 77 2.00 -5.38 -7.90
C LEU A 77 1.60 -4.72 -6.59
N ARG A 78 2.58 -4.11 -5.94
CA ARG A 78 2.32 -3.12 -4.87
C ARG A 78 1.91 -1.80 -5.53
N VAL A 79 0.65 -1.43 -5.37
CA VAL A 79 0.09 -0.27 -6.06
C VAL A 79 0.02 0.93 -5.12
N ILE A 80 0.49 2.07 -5.60
CA ILE A 80 0.25 3.37 -4.98
C ILE A 80 -0.53 4.27 -5.95
N ALA A 81 -1.43 5.08 -5.41
CA ALA A 81 -2.09 6.13 -6.14
C ALA A 81 -1.35 7.46 -5.93
N VAL A 82 -1.45 8.34 -6.92
CA VAL A 82 -0.93 9.70 -6.86
C VAL A 82 -2.05 10.68 -7.23
N GLY A 83 -2.19 11.71 -6.42
CA GLY A 83 -3.05 12.85 -6.69
C GLY A 83 -2.30 14.15 -6.47
N TYR A 84 -2.81 15.24 -7.04
CA TYR A 84 -2.23 16.58 -6.87
C TYR A 84 -3.29 17.66 -6.85
N LYS A 85 -2.93 18.82 -6.35
CA LYS A 85 -3.68 20.07 -6.56
C LYS A 85 -2.75 21.26 -6.64
N GLU A 86 -3.21 22.32 -7.30
CA GLU A 86 -2.53 23.62 -7.32
C GLU A 86 -3.24 24.57 -6.36
N ILE A 87 -2.46 25.30 -5.56
CA ILE A 87 -2.97 26.35 -4.68
C ILE A 87 -2.15 27.62 -4.88
N THR A 88 -2.77 28.78 -4.76
CA THR A 88 -2.12 30.08 -4.89
C THR A 88 -1.54 30.58 -3.58
N THR A 89 -2.13 30.17 -2.47
CA THR A 89 -1.73 30.60 -1.13
C THR A 89 -1.57 29.37 -0.23
N LEU A 90 -0.50 29.36 0.56
CA LEU A 90 -0.30 28.32 1.57
C LEU A 90 -1.21 28.58 2.77
N PRO A 91 -1.80 27.53 3.36
CA PRO A 91 -2.49 27.67 4.62
C PRO A 91 -1.51 28.06 5.74
N ASN A 92 -1.95 28.83 6.71
CA ASN A 92 -1.12 29.23 7.86
C ASN A 92 -0.51 28.04 8.62
N LYS A 93 -1.23 26.94 8.67
CA LYS A 93 -0.75 25.68 9.22
C LYS A 93 -1.02 24.57 8.20
N ILE A 94 0.04 23.88 7.78
CA ILE A 94 -0.04 22.75 6.84
C ILE A 94 -0.39 21.51 7.63
N THR A 95 -1.60 20.97 7.38
CA THR A 95 -2.09 19.72 8.00
C THR A 95 -2.66 18.79 6.92
N SER A 96 -2.85 17.52 7.26
CA SER A 96 -3.49 16.55 6.36
C SER A 96 -4.92 16.94 5.99
N GLU A 97 -5.66 17.51 6.96
CA GLU A 97 -7.08 17.86 6.80
C GLU A 97 -7.29 18.98 5.76
N ASN A 98 -6.39 19.96 5.70
CA ASN A 98 -6.52 21.07 4.75
C ASN A 98 -5.74 20.88 3.45
N THR A 99 -4.82 19.91 3.44
CA THR A 99 -3.90 19.70 2.31
C THR A 99 -4.31 18.50 1.45
N GLU A 100 -4.76 17.41 2.06
CA GLU A 100 -5.07 16.14 1.38
C GLU A 100 -6.56 16.02 1.01
N THR A 101 -7.14 17.09 0.50
CA THR A 101 -8.54 17.17 0.06
C THR A 101 -8.62 17.79 -1.33
N ASN A 102 -9.67 17.48 -2.06
CA ASN A 102 -9.95 18.05 -3.39
C ASN A 102 -8.78 17.85 -4.35
N LEU A 103 -8.23 16.62 -4.34
CA LEU A 103 -7.12 16.26 -5.21
C LEU A 103 -7.60 15.92 -6.61
N LYS A 104 -6.82 16.29 -7.60
CA LYS A 104 -6.93 15.78 -8.97
C LYS A 104 -6.17 14.46 -9.04
N TYR A 105 -6.84 13.41 -9.47
CA TYR A 105 -6.22 12.12 -9.64
C TYR A 105 -5.21 12.14 -10.80
N LEU A 106 -4.00 11.63 -10.56
CA LEU A 106 -2.95 11.56 -11.57
C LEU A 106 -2.80 10.15 -12.14
N GLY A 107 -2.89 9.12 -11.30
CA GLY A 107 -2.76 7.74 -11.76
C GLY A 107 -2.39 6.75 -10.66
N LEU A 108 -2.27 5.47 -11.07
CA LEU A 108 -1.72 4.38 -10.28
C LEU A 108 -0.30 4.06 -10.72
N ILE A 109 0.56 3.73 -9.77
CA ILE A 109 1.91 3.23 -10.02
C ILE A 109 2.02 1.86 -9.37
N GLY A 110 2.26 0.82 -10.18
CA GLY A 110 2.53 -0.52 -9.71
C GLY A 110 4.03 -0.76 -9.57
N MET A 111 4.44 -1.31 -8.44
CA MET A 111 5.80 -1.71 -8.15
C MET A 111 5.85 -3.21 -7.94
N ILE A 112 6.86 -3.87 -8.48
CA ILE A 112 7.17 -5.26 -8.18
C ILE A 112 8.30 -5.25 -7.14
N ASP A 113 8.06 -5.93 -6.03
CA ASP A 113 9.10 -6.27 -5.05
C ASP A 113 9.22 -7.80 -5.05
N PRO A 114 10.08 -8.37 -5.90
CA PRO A 114 10.17 -9.82 -6.04
C PRO A 114 10.65 -10.42 -4.73
N ALA A 115 10.14 -11.61 -4.43
CA ALA A 115 10.65 -12.38 -3.31
C ALA A 115 12.17 -12.62 -3.47
N ARG A 116 12.88 -12.66 -2.35
CA ARG A 116 14.32 -12.98 -2.37
C ARG A 116 14.55 -14.37 -2.96
N GLU A 117 15.69 -14.55 -3.62
CA GLU A 117 16.11 -15.87 -4.07
C GLU A 117 16.11 -16.89 -2.92
N GLY A 118 15.69 -18.11 -3.21
CA GLY A 118 15.62 -19.20 -2.24
C GLY A 118 14.39 -19.23 -1.33
N VAL A 119 13.58 -18.18 -1.26
CA VAL A 119 12.37 -18.16 -0.39
C VAL A 119 11.40 -19.29 -0.76
N LYS A 120 11.17 -19.50 -2.05
CA LYS A 120 10.26 -20.56 -2.52
C LYS A 120 10.75 -21.96 -2.12
N GLU A 121 12.07 -22.20 -2.21
CA GLU A 121 12.71 -23.44 -1.81
C GLU A 121 12.67 -23.62 -0.28
N ALA A 122 12.87 -22.55 0.48
CA ALA A 122 12.73 -22.59 1.94
C ALA A 122 11.29 -22.93 2.35
N VAL A 123 10.28 -22.35 1.71
CA VAL A 123 8.87 -22.70 1.94
C VAL A 123 8.59 -24.16 1.64
N LYS A 124 9.10 -24.70 0.53
CA LYS A 124 8.98 -26.12 0.20
C LYS A 124 9.64 -27.02 1.25
N THR A 125 10.80 -26.62 1.74
CA THR A 125 11.53 -27.39 2.79
C THR A 125 10.73 -27.40 4.10
N CYS A 126 10.20 -26.24 4.53
CA CYS A 126 9.32 -26.17 5.69
C CYS A 126 8.10 -27.10 5.52
N LYS A 127 7.48 -27.07 4.35
CA LYS A 127 6.30 -27.88 4.04
C LYS A 127 6.61 -29.39 4.09
N LYS A 128 7.78 -29.83 3.57
CA LYS A 128 8.25 -31.22 3.68
C LYS A 128 8.50 -31.63 5.12
N ALA A 129 8.95 -30.72 5.98
CA ALA A 129 9.15 -30.95 7.41
C ALA A 129 7.86 -30.86 8.24
N GLY A 130 6.68 -30.68 7.60
CA GLY A 130 5.40 -30.52 8.31
C GLY A 130 5.20 -29.15 8.97
N ILE A 131 6.06 -28.18 8.67
CA ILE A 131 5.99 -26.82 9.22
C ILE A 131 5.10 -25.96 8.31
N LYS A 132 4.01 -25.44 8.84
CA LYS A 132 3.15 -24.49 8.14
C LYS A 132 3.78 -23.10 8.14
N THR A 133 4.06 -22.58 6.94
CA THR A 133 4.47 -21.19 6.76
C THR A 133 3.24 -20.30 6.58
N VAL A 134 3.27 -19.08 7.13
CA VAL A 134 2.23 -18.07 6.98
C VAL A 134 2.83 -16.75 6.55
N MET A 135 2.08 -15.99 5.76
CA MET A 135 2.45 -14.63 5.35
C MET A 135 1.72 -13.61 6.22
N ILE A 136 2.48 -12.73 6.86
CA ILE A 136 1.96 -11.64 7.69
C ILE A 136 2.50 -10.32 7.15
N THR A 137 1.63 -9.47 6.57
CA THR A 137 2.05 -8.27 5.85
C THR A 137 1.13 -7.07 6.07
N GLY A 138 1.68 -5.86 5.92
CA GLY A 138 0.91 -4.61 5.84
C GLY A 138 0.30 -4.35 4.45
N ASP A 139 0.60 -5.16 3.45
CA ASP A 139 0.14 -4.99 2.07
C ASP A 139 -1.36 -5.29 1.90
N HIS A 140 -1.90 -4.87 0.75
CA HIS A 140 -3.28 -5.15 0.38
C HIS A 140 -3.49 -6.68 0.21
N ILE A 141 -4.67 -7.16 0.63
CA ILE A 141 -4.96 -8.60 0.68
C ILE A 141 -4.80 -9.30 -0.67
N GLN A 142 -5.14 -8.66 -1.79
CA GLN A 142 -4.99 -9.28 -3.11
C GLN A 142 -3.52 -9.43 -3.50
N THR A 143 -2.69 -8.43 -3.23
CA THR A 143 -1.24 -8.49 -3.44
C THR A 143 -0.62 -9.60 -2.58
N ALA A 144 -0.98 -9.64 -1.29
CA ALA A 144 -0.50 -10.68 -0.37
C ALA A 144 -0.91 -12.09 -0.82
N LYS A 145 -2.15 -12.28 -1.27
CA LYS A 145 -2.62 -13.57 -1.82
C LYS A 145 -1.88 -13.97 -3.08
N ALA A 146 -1.59 -13.03 -3.99
CA ALA A 146 -0.86 -13.31 -5.22
C ALA A 146 0.57 -13.77 -4.92
N ILE A 147 1.28 -13.05 -4.05
CA ILE A 147 2.64 -13.41 -3.61
C ILE A 147 2.65 -14.75 -2.86
N ALA A 148 1.69 -14.96 -1.94
CA ALA A 148 1.61 -16.20 -1.18
C ALA A 148 1.33 -17.44 -2.05
N LYS A 149 0.56 -17.28 -3.13
CA LYS A 149 0.35 -18.34 -4.13
C LYS A 149 1.61 -18.62 -4.95
N GLU A 150 2.30 -17.59 -5.42
CA GLU A 150 3.55 -17.69 -6.17
C GLU A 150 4.64 -18.44 -5.36
N LEU A 151 4.73 -18.11 -4.07
CA LEU A 151 5.67 -18.74 -3.12
C LEU A 151 5.19 -20.11 -2.58
N GLU A 152 4.02 -20.58 -3.00
CA GLU A 152 3.41 -21.81 -2.53
C GLU A 152 3.13 -21.84 -1.00
N ILE A 153 3.06 -20.64 -0.36
CA ILE A 153 2.62 -20.48 1.04
C ILE A 153 1.11 -20.77 1.15
N MET A 154 0.32 -20.24 0.19
CA MET A 154 -1.14 -20.37 0.17
C MET A 154 -1.57 -21.47 -0.79
N GLY A 155 -2.20 -22.52 -0.27
CA GLY A 155 -2.80 -23.60 -1.04
C GLY A 155 -4.25 -23.30 -1.50
N LYS A 156 -4.87 -24.26 -2.18
CA LYS A 156 -6.21 -24.14 -2.77
C LYS A 156 -7.32 -23.85 -1.73
N TYR A 157 -7.18 -24.43 -0.56
CA TYR A 157 -8.20 -24.37 0.51
C TYR A 157 -7.85 -23.40 1.63
N ASP A 158 -6.65 -22.80 1.58
CA ASP A 158 -6.20 -21.86 2.59
C ASP A 158 -6.97 -20.53 2.47
N LYS A 159 -7.21 -19.93 3.63
CA LYS A 159 -7.90 -18.64 3.75
C LYS A 159 -6.89 -17.49 3.92
N ALA A 160 -7.35 -16.31 3.56
CA ALA A 160 -6.67 -15.06 3.85
C ALA A 160 -7.60 -14.17 4.65
N ILE A 161 -7.04 -13.39 5.59
CA ILE A 161 -7.79 -12.50 6.48
C ILE A 161 -7.11 -11.15 6.58
N THR A 162 -7.89 -10.08 6.73
CA THR A 162 -7.38 -8.72 6.95
C THR A 162 -7.32 -8.38 8.43
N GLY A 163 -6.52 -7.36 8.79
CA GLY A 163 -6.50 -6.81 10.16
C GLY A 163 -7.87 -6.38 10.64
N GLN A 164 -8.69 -5.74 9.79
CA GLN A 164 -10.06 -5.34 10.14
C GLN A 164 -10.99 -6.50 10.45
N GLU A 165 -10.81 -7.64 9.78
CA GLU A 165 -11.56 -8.86 10.09
C GLU A 165 -11.05 -9.51 11.38
N LEU A 166 -9.73 -9.48 11.63
CA LEU A 166 -9.12 -9.92 12.88
C LEU A 166 -9.62 -9.11 14.08
N ASP A 167 -9.84 -7.79 13.93
CA ASP A 167 -10.38 -6.93 14.99
C ASP A 167 -11.77 -7.35 15.45
N LYS A 168 -12.56 -7.92 14.55
CA LYS A 168 -13.92 -8.41 14.83
C LYS A 168 -13.95 -9.82 15.43
N MET A 169 -12.81 -10.53 15.38
CA MET A 169 -12.68 -11.91 15.84
C MET A 169 -12.16 -11.97 17.27
N SER A 170 -12.79 -12.73 18.13
CA SER A 170 -12.27 -13.01 19.47
C SER A 170 -10.99 -13.84 19.44
N GLN A 171 -10.18 -13.79 20.49
CA GLN A 171 -8.94 -14.58 20.57
C GLN A 171 -9.23 -16.09 20.48
N LYS A 172 -10.29 -16.55 21.14
CA LYS A 172 -10.71 -17.98 21.10
C LYS A 172 -11.11 -18.43 19.69
N GLU A 173 -11.79 -17.57 18.92
CA GLU A 173 -12.14 -17.87 17.53
C GLU A 173 -10.90 -17.91 16.63
N LEU A 174 -9.95 -17.01 16.84
CA LEU A 174 -8.70 -17.00 16.11
C LEU A 174 -7.92 -18.29 16.36
N GLU A 175 -7.71 -18.69 17.60
CA GLU A 175 -7.01 -19.93 18.00
C GLU A 175 -7.66 -21.17 17.38
N LYS A 176 -9.00 -21.24 17.38
CA LYS A 176 -9.75 -22.35 16.79
C LYS A 176 -9.52 -22.45 15.27
N ASN A 177 -9.46 -21.32 14.58
CA ASN A 177 -9.46 -21.25 13.12
C ASN A 177 -8.08 -20.91 12.53
N ILE A 178 -7.07 -20.64 13.34
CA ILE A 178 -5.74 -20.17 12.90
C ILE A 178 -5.12 -21.04 11.80
N LYS A 179 -5.35 -22.36 11.89
CA LYS A 179 -4.82 -23.33 10.93
C LYS A 179 -5.42 -23.21 9.52
N GLU A 180 -6.54 -22.54 9.36
CA GLU A 180 -7.18 -22.31 8.06
C GLU A 180 -6.58 -21.14 7.30
N TYR A 181 -5.90 -20.23 8.01
CA TYR A 181 -5.32 -19.02 7.43
C TYR A 181 -3.86 -19.21 7.08
N SER A 182 -3.47 -18.82 5.88
CA SER A 182 -2.08 -18.78 5.42
C SER A 182 -1.62 -17.36 5.08
N VAL A 183 -2.55 -16.38 5.02
CA VAL A 183 -2.24 -14.98 4.71
C VAL A 183 -2.99 -14.06 5.67
N PHE A 184 -2.22 -13.18 6.33
CA PHE A 184 -2.71 -12.12 7.19
C PHE A 184 -2.26 -10.79 6.59
N ALA A 185 -3.21 -10.02 6.03
CA ALA A 185 -2.95 -8.79 5.28
C ALA A 185 -3.45 -7.54 6.01
N ARG A 186 -2.86 -6.38 5.73
CA ARG A 186 -3.24 -5.10 6.39
C ARG A 186 -3.19 -5.17 7.92
N VAL A 187 -2.23 -5.92 8.46
CA VAL A 187 -2.06 -6.12 9.91
C VAL A 187 -1.12 -5.09 10.51
N THR A 188 -1.42 -4.72 11.76
CA THR A 188 -0.58 -3.87 12.62
C THR A 188 0.37 -4.72 13.47
N PRO A 189 1.34 -4.12 14.18
CA PRO A 189 2.17 -4.85 15.12
C PRO A 189 1.37 -5.61 16.20
N GLU A 190 0.28 -5.04 16.70
CA GLU A 190 -0.60 -5.66 17.69
C GLU A 190 -1.24 -6.94 17.15
N HIS A 191 -1.69 -6.92 15.89
CA HIS A 191 -2.22 -8.11 15.22
C HIS A 191 -1.16 -9.22 15.12
N LYS A 192 0.11 -8.86 14.84
CA LYS A 192 1.20 -9.86 14.79
C LYS A 192 1.38 -10.58 16.10
N VAL A 193 1.31 -9.84 17.21
CA VAL A 193 1.37 -10.42 18.56
C VAL A 193 0.20 -11.39 18.81
N ARG A 194 -1.02 -11.03 18.37
CA ARG A 194 -2.20 -11.91 18.48
C ARG A 194 -2.09 -13.21 17.69
N ILE A 195 -1.47 -13.14 16.51
CA ILE A 195 -1.33 -14.29 15.60
C ILE A 195 -0.28 -15.29 16.13
N VAL A 196 0.76 -14.80 16.82
CA VAL A 196 1.89 -15.63 17.27
C VAL A 196 1.66 -16.23 18.67
N LYS A 197 0.81 -15.63 19.51
CA LYS A 197 0.40 -16.17 20.81
C LYS A 197 -0.48 -17.39 20.66
#